data_7dacc78013f4490e760c7fa29afc0ad7
#
_entry.id   7dacc78013f4490e760c7fa29afc0ad7
#
_cell.length_a   1.000
_cell.length_b   1.000
_cell.length_c   1.000
_cell.angle_alpha   90.00
_cell.angle_beta   90.00
_cell.angle_gamma   90.00
#
_symmetry.space_group_name_H-M   'P 1'
#
loop_
_entity.id
_entity.type
_entity.pdbx_description
1 polymer ?
#
loop_
_entity_poly.entity_id
_entity_poly.type
_entity_poly.pdbx_seq_one_letter_code
_entity_poly.pdbx_strand_id
1 'polypeptide(L)'
;VREGIPPQGNRFPFGGLAEKIFDDAGKFYQSSPDLSDDAFMKPFVKPSVIPGFGLALGFTVLALMVVVLLPLSGLFVKTATMSFSEFWSTVTDPRAVHAYYITVTTALVAALVNVVFGLIIAWVLVRYDFPLKSLFDAMVDLPFALPTAVAGIALTALYAPGGWIGQMLPFKVAFTPLGITIALIFIGLPFVVRTVQPVLEDMERDWEEAATSLGANRLQVFRYVIFPHITPALMTGFAMAFARALGEYGSVIFIAGNMPMVSEIVPLLIVMKLEQYDYAGATALALVMLVFSFFMLLTINWLQKWGQNHAFPR
;
A
#
# COMPACT_ATOMS: atom_id res chain seq x y z
N VAL A 1 -53.55 38.28 -1.06
CA VAL A 1 -53.64 38.95 -2.33
C VAL A 1 -52.27 39.52 -2.70
N ARG A 2 -51.53 38.85 -3.55
CA ARG A 2 -50.60 39.38 -4.59
C ARG A 2 -50.05 38.23 -5.40
N GLU A 3 -50.60 38.08 -6.58
CA GLU A 3 -50.06 37.30 -7.69
C GLU A 3 -48.72 37.88 -8.10
N GLY A 4 -47.71 37.03 -8.25
CA GLY A 4 -46.41 37.35 -8.83
C GLY A 4 -46.17 36.50 -10.06
N ILE A 5 -46.14 37.12 -11.19
CA ILE A 5 -45.93 36.64 -12.56
C ILE A 5 -44.57 35.95 -12.66
N PRO A 6 -44.44 34.74 -13.26
CA PRO A 6 -43.12 34.15 -13.55
C PRO A 6 -42.47 34.80 -14.77
N PRO A 7 -41.14 34.97 -14.83
CA PRO A 7 -40.43 35.53 -15.96
C PRO A 7 -40.42 34.56 -17.15
N GLN A 8 -40.86 35.06 -18.30
CA GLN A 8 -40.63 34.44 -19.62
C GLN A 8 -39.14 34.55 -19.97
N GLY A 9 -38.47 33.43 -20.21
CA GLY A 9 -37.11 33.45 -20.73
C GLY A 9 -36.62 32.11 -21.23
N ASN A 10 -36.43 32.03 -22.53
CA ASN A 10 -35.66 31.05 -23.31
C ASN A 10 -36.15 29.59 -23.33
N ARG A 11 -37.00 29.30 -24.27
CA ARG A 11 -37.24 27.93 -24.77
C ARG A 11 -36.01 27.46 -25.57
N PHE A 12 -35.22 26.55 -25.02
CA PHE A 12 -34.27 25.77 -25.81
C PHE A 12 -35.06 24.82 -26.76
N PRO A 13 -34.58 24.59 -28.00
CA PRO A 13 -35.31 23.79 -29.01
C PRO A 13 -35.41 22.28 -28.67
N PHE A 14 -34.87 21.81 -27.56
CA PHE A 14 -34.93 20.42 -27.11
C PHE A 14 -35.78 20.17 -25.85
N GLY A 15 -36.51 21.16 -25.36
CA GLY A 15 -37.31 21.05 -24.13
C GLY A 15 -38.40 19.97 -24.16
N GLY A 16 -39.01 19.72 -25.33
CA GLY A 16 -40.05 18.70 -25.46
C GLY A 16 -39.54 17.24 -25.42
N LEU A 17 -38.30 17.00 -25.80
CA LEU A 17 -37.73 15.67 -25.79
C LEU A 17 -37.27 15.27 -24.37
N ALA A 18 -36.70 16.21 -23.63
CA ALA A 18 -36.29 16.00 -22.25
C ALA A 18 -37.49 15.75 -21.32
N GLU A 19 -38.56 16.53 -21.47
CA GLU A 19 -39.79 16.35 -20.70
C GLU A 19 -40.47 15.01 -20.98
N LYS A 20 -40.45 14.56 -22.24
CA LYS A 20 -40.98 13.26 -22.63
C LYS A 20 -40.15 12.10 -22.10
N ILE A 21 -38.83 12.23 -22.03
CA ILE A 21 -37.93 11.23 -21.45
C ILE A 21 -38.15 11.14 -19.94
N PHE A 22 -38.36 12.26 -19.25
CA PHE A 22 -38.63 12.26 -17.79
C PHE A 22 -40.03 11.73 -17.48
N ASP A 23 -41.04 12.00 -18.28
CA ASP A 23 -42.39 11.45 -18.10
C ASP A 23 -42.46 9.94 -18.39
N ASP A 24 -41.78 9.47 -19.42
CA ASP A 24 -41.70 8.04 -19.74
C ASP A 24 -40.84 7.27 -18.71
N ALA A 25 -39.78 7.88 -18.19
CA ALA A 25 -39.00 7.30 -17.08
C ALA A 25 -39.84 7.24 -15.78
N GLY A 26 -40.64 8.26 -15.48
CA GLY A 26 -41.57 8.29 -14.33
C GLY A 26 -42.64 7.20 -14.42
N LYS A 27 -43.19 6.96 -15.60
CA LYS A 27 -44.18 5.88 -15.82
C LYS A 27 -43.58 4.49 -15.73
N PHE A 28 -42.31 4.33 -16.13
CA PHE A 28 -41.58 3.07 -15.99
C PHE A 28 -41.31 2.72 -14.52
N TYR A 29 -41.06 3.74 -13.68
CA TYR A 29 -40.86 3.56 -12.24
C TYR A 29 -42.16 3.24 -11.48
N GLN A 30 -43.31 3.70 -11.95
CA GLN A 30 -44.63 3.45 -11.33
C GLN A 30 -45.26 2.10 -11.74
N SER A 31 -44.79 1.47 -12.83
CA SER A 31 -45.34 0.19 -13.32
C SER A 31 -44.53 -1.04 -12.91
N SER A 32 -43.52 -0.91 -12.06
CA SER A 32 -42.85 -2.08 -11.50
C SER A 32 -43.76 -2.73 -10.46
N PRO A 33 -44.11 -4.04 -10.60
CA PRO A 33 -44.89 -4.73 -9.60
C PRO A 33 -44.10 -4.77 -8.28
N ASP A 34 -44.86 -4.49 -7.20
CA ASP A 34 -44.41 -4.53 -5.81
C ASP A 34 -43.94 -5.96 -5.49
N LEU A 35 -42.64 -6.21 -5.58
CA LEU A 35 -41.96 -7.47 -5.20
C LEU A 35 -41.58 -7.40 -3.72
N SER A 36 -42.61 -7.30 -2.86
CA SER A 36 -42.42 -7.30 -1.42
C SER A 36 -42.40 -8.71 -0.77
N ASP A 37 -42.08 -9.75 -1.51
CA ASP A 37 -42.00 -11.10 -0.93
C ASP A 37 -40.91 -11.99 -1.54
N ASP A 38 -39.63 -11.51 -1.57
CA ASP A 38 -38.50 -12.43 -1.73
C ASP A 38 -37.34 -12.03 -0.82
N ALA A 39 -37.48 -12.41 0.44
CA ALA A 39 -36.42 -12.30 1.48
C ALA A 39 -35.31 -13.36 1.32
N PHE A 40 -34.96 -13.74 0.10
CA PHE A 40 -33.82 -14.64 -0.16
C PHE A 40 -33.06 -14.22 -1.42
N MET A 41 -31.84 -13.71 -1.20
CA MET A 41 -30.81 -13.28 -2.14
C MET A 41 -30.90 -11.80 -2.56
N LYS A 42 -30.31 -10.93 -1.74
CA LYS A 42 -29.81 -9.63 -2.23
C LYS A 42 -28.88 -9.94 -3.42
N PRO A 43 -29.13 -9.38 -4.62
CA PRO A 43 -28.24 -9.64 -5.74
C PRO A 43 -26.83 -9.15 -5.36
N PHE A 44 -25.85 -10.05 -5.40
CA PHE A 44 -24.44 -9.77 -5.14
C PHE A 44 -23.85 -8.71 -6.08
N VAL A 45 -24.58 -8.35 -7.11
CA VAL A 45 -24.14 -7.43 -8.18
C VAL A 45 -25.19 -6.35 -8.36
N LYS A 46 -24.80 -5.08 -8.14
CA LYS A 46 -25.63 -3.92 -8.55
C LYS A 46 -25.79 -3.98 -10.07
N PRO A 47 -26.99 -3.68 -10.63
CA PRO A 47 -27.19 -3.66 -12.07
C PRO A 47 -26.19 -2.67 -12.70
N SER A 48 -25.35 -3.18 -13.61
CA SER A 48 -24.37 -2.36 -14.32
C SER A 48 -24.98 -1.83 -15.59
N VAL A 49 -24.79 -0.54 -15.86
CA VAL A 49 -25.23 0.13 -17.09
C VAL A 49 -24.43 -0.34 -18.32
N ILE A 50 -23.29 -0.99 -18.10
CA ILE A 50 -22.38 -1.43 -19.17
C ILE A 50 -22.72 -2.88 -19.55
N PRO A 51 -23.11 -3.14 -20.83
CA PRO A 51 -23.32 -4.49 -21.32
C PRO A 51 -22.00 -5.28 -21.31
N GLY A 52 -22.03 -6.56 -20.86
CA GLY A 52 -20.82 -7.40 -20.80
C GLY A 52 -20.17 -7.52 -19.43
N PHE A 53 -20.71 -6.91 -18.38
CA PHE A 53 -20.15 -6.98 -17.01
C PHE A 53 -19.92 -8.44 -16.55
N GLY A 54 -20.84 -9.35 -16.80
CA GLY A 54 -20.71 -10.75 -16.40
C GLY A 54 -19.54 -11.46 -17.08
N LEU A 55 -19.31 -11.19 -18.36
CA LEU A 55 -18.15 -11.75 -19.09
C LEU A 55 -16.84 -11.13 -18.61
N ALA A 56 -16.79 -9.82 -18.42
CA ALA A 56 -15.61 -9.13 -17.92
C ALA A 56 -15.24 -9.61 -16.49
N LEU A 57 -16.23 -9.72 -15.60
CA LEU A 57 -16.04 -10.26 -14.25
C LEU A 57 -15.55 -11.70 -14.29
N GLY A 58 -16.18 -12.55 -15.09
CA GLY A 58 -15.79 -13.96 -15.23
C GLY A 58 -14.35 -14.12 -15.72
N PHE A 59 -13.96 -13.36 -16.74
CA PHE A 59 -12.59 -13.35 -17.23
C PHE A 59 -11.59 -12.84 -16.19
N THR A 60 -11.91 -11.75 -15.49
CA THR A 60 -11.06 -11.19 -14.43
C THR A 60 -10.86 -12.19 -13.29
N VAL A 61 -11.94 -12.82 -12.82
CA VAL A 61 -11.87 -13.83 -11.76
C VAL A 61 -11.06 -15.06 -12.22
N LEU A 62 -11.30 -15.54 -13.45
CA LEU A 62 -10.53 -16.65 -14.03
C LEU A 62 -9.05 -16.30 -14.13
N ALA A 63 -8.70 -15.10 -14.62
CA ALA A 63 -7.33 -14.66 -14.71
C ALA A 63 -6.65 -14.58 -13.33
N LEU A 64 -7.34 -14.03 -12.32
CA LEU A 64 -6.85 -14.01 -10.94
C LEU A 64 -6.66 -15.42 -10.38
N MET A 65 -7.59 -16.34 -10.63
CA MET A 65 -7.45 -17.73 -10.20
C MET A 65 -6.23 -18.41 -10.82
N VAL A 66 -6.04 -18.27 -12.13
CA VAL A 66 -4.94 -18.94 -12.84
C VAL A 66 -3.59 -18.29 -12.53
N VAL A 67 -3.51 -16.96 -12.51
CA VAL A 67 -2.24 -16.25 -12.35
C VAL A 67 -1.81 -16.15 -10.88
N VAL A 68 -2.75 -16.04 -9.96
CA VAL A 68 -2.44 -15.81 -8.53
C VAL A 68 -2.71 -17.04 -7.69
N LEU A 69 -3.95 -17.58 -7.70
CA LEU A 69 -4.30 -18.66 -6.77
C LEU A 69 -3.66 -19.99 -7.14
N LEU A 70 -3.49 -20.30 -8.43
CA LEU A 70 -2.88 -21.57 -8.84
C LEU A 70 -1.40 -21.65 -8.41
N PRO A 71 -0.51 -20.67 -8.63
CA PRO A 71 0.85 -20.72 -8.09
C PRO A 71 0.89 -20.74 -6.56
N LEU A 72 0.03 -19.96 -5.89
CA LEU A 72 -0.05 -19.98 -4.42
C LEU A 72 -0.51 -21.33 -3.87
N SER A 73 -1.42 -22.04 -4.57
CA SER A 73 -1.84 -23.38 -4.17
C SER A 73 -0.69 -24.37 -4.14
N GLY A 74 0.32 -24.19 -4.99
CA GLY A 74 1.56 -24.97 -5.01
C GLY A 74 2.31 -24.94 -3.68
N LEU A 75 2.30 -23.81 -2.96
CA LEU A 75 2.90 -23.70 -1.63
C LEU A 75 2.17 -24.62 -0.64
N PHE A 76 0.82 -24.59 -0.64
CA PHE A 76 0.01 -25.42 0.24
C PHE A 76 0.18 -26.91 -0.07
N VAL A 77 0.12 -27.30 -1.35
CA VAL A 77 0.26 -28.69 -1.78
C VAL A 77 1.64 -29.22 -1.41
N LYS A 78 2.70 -28.44 -1.65
CA LYS A 78 4.06 -28.88 -1.32
C LYS A 78 4.31 -28.94 0.18
N THR A 79 3.82 -27.99 0.95
CA THR A 79 3.91 -28.02 2.42
C THR A 79 3.10 -29.19 3.00
N ALA A 80 1.96 -29.55 2.41
CA ALA A 80 1.15 -30.68 2.85
C ALA A 80 1.84 -32.05 2.64
N THR A 81 2.94 -32.14 1.91
CA THR A 81 3.76 -33.37 1.80
C THR A 81 4.60 -33.63 3.06
N MET A 82 4.75 -32.63 3.94
CA MET A 82 5.45 -32.78 5.22
C MET A 82 4.54 -33.33 6.29
N SER A 83 5.12 -34.06 7.26
CA SER A 83 4.40 -34.36 8.50
C SER A 83 4.22 -33.10 9.35
N PHE A 84 3.19 -33.08 10.19
CA PHE A 84 2.96 -31.93 11.09
C PHE A 84 4.16 -31.67 12.02
N SER A 85 4.81 -32.73 12.50
CA SER A 85 6.00 -32.62 13.35
C SER A 85 7.18 -31.97 12.61
N GLU A 86 7.40 -32.37 11.35
CA GLU A 86 8.45 -31.85 10.50
C GLU A 86 8.18 -30.37 10.11
N PHE A 87 6.93 -30.03 9.76
CA PHE A 87 6.51 -28.66 9.54
C PHE A 87 6.83 -27.79 10.78
N TRP A 88 6.35 -28.25 11.96
CA TRP A 88 6.51 -27.48 13.18
C TRP A 88 7.99 -27.31 13.57
N SER A 89 8.79 -28.36 13.47
CA SER A 89 10.23 -28.26 13.74
C SER A 89 10.95 -27.30 12.78
N THR A 90 10.54 -27.25 11.50
CA THR A 90 11.12 -26.37 10.50
C THR A 90 10.79 -24.90 10.77
N VAL A 91 9.52 -24.60 11.07
CA VAL A 91 9.07 -23.20 11.26
C VAL A 91 9.44 -22.63 12.63
N THR A 92 9.67 -23.47 13.62
CA THR A 92 10.12 -23.08 14.97
C THR A 92 11.62 -23.25 15.18
N ASP A 93 12.37 -23.61 14.15
CA ASP A 93 13.83 -23.63 14.21
C ASP A 93 14.36 -22.28 14.70
N PRO A 94 15.31 -22.25 15.66
CA PRO A 94 15.85 -21.00 16.21
C PRO A 94 16.35 -20.03 15.13
N ARG A 95 16.93 -20.55 14.05
CA ARG A 95 17.39 -19.74 12.90
C ARG A 95 16.21 -19.13 12.15
N ALA A 96 15.13 -19.90 11.91
CA ALA A 96 13.92 -19.42 11.27
C ALA A 96 13.23 -18.34 12.12
N VAL A 97 13.08 -18.57 13.42
CA VAL A 97 12.48 -17.61 14.36
C VAL A 97 13.28 -16.29 14.39
N HIS A 98 14.61 -16.38 14.43
CA HIS A 98 15.46 -15.19 14.36
C HIS A 98 15.31 -14.46 13.02
N ALA A 99 15.23 -15.18 11.89
CA ALA A 99 15.01 -14.59 10.59
C ALA A 99 13.65 -13.89 10.49
N TYR A 100 12.57 -14.44 11.08
CA TYR A 100 11.27 -13.75 11.20
C TYR A 100 11.41 -12.44 11.98
N TYR A 101 12.08 -12.48 13.13
CA TYR A 101 12.29 -11.30 13.96
C TYR A 101 13.04 -10.20 13.21
N ILE A 102 14.15 -10.52 12.53
CA ILE A 102 14.92 -9.55 11.73
C ILE A 102 14.06 -9.00 10.59
N THR A 103 13.37 -9.88 9.84
CA THR A 103 12.54 -9.46 8.70
C THR A 103 11.45 -8.47 9.14
N VAL A 104 10.70 -8.80 10.19
CA VAL A 104 9.58 -7.97 10.65
C VAL A 104 10.07 -6.67 11.26
N THR A 105 11.09 -6.71 12.11
CA THR A 105 11.61 -5.52 12.79
C THR A 105 12.25 -4.55 11.82
N THR A 106 13.09 -5.01 10.89
CA THR A 106 13.72 -4.14 9.89
C THR A 106 12.71 -3.55 8.92
N ALA A 107 11.72 -4.34 8.48
CA ALA A 107 10.62 -3.86 7.63
C ALA A 107 9.76 -2.82 8.35
N LEU A 108 9.41 -3.05 9.62
CA LEU A 108 8.61 -2.12 10.43
C LEU A 108 9.35 -0.79 10.65
N VAL A 109 10.61 -0.86 11.07
CA VAL A 109 11.44 0.34 11.28
C VAL A 109 11.59 1.11 9.98
N ALA A 110 11.89 0.43 8.87
CA ALA A 110 12.02 1.07 7.56
C ALA A 110 10.70 1.76 7.13
N ALA A 111 9.56 1.10 7.29
CA ALA A 111 8.26 1.67 6.95
C ALA A 111 7.92 2.89 7.82
N LEU A 112 8.20 2.87 9.12
CA LEU A 112 8.00 4.01 10.02
C LEU A 112 8.91 5.20 9.66
N VAL A 113 10.18 4.93 9.35
CA VAL A 113 11.10 5.97 8.87
C VAL A 113 10.61 6.57 7.56
N ASN A 114 10.12 5.75 6.64
CA ASN A 114 9.53 6.19 5.37
C ASN A 114 8.28 7.05 5.57
N VAL A 115 7.44 6.78 6.56
CA VAL A 115 6.29 7.65 6.89
C VAL A 115 6.76 9.05 7.24
N VAL A 116 7.79 9.17 8.08
CA VAL A 116 8.31 10.48 8.51
C VAL A 116 8.99 11.21 7.35
N PHE A 117 9.98 10.59 6.71
CA PHE A 117 10.74 11.24 5.63
C PHE A 117 9.91 11.38 4.36
N GLY A 118 9.06 10.41 4.03
CA GLY A 118 8.15 10.48 2.90
C GLY A 118 7.13 11.60 3.03
N LEU A 119 6.59 11.83 4.24
CA LEU A 119 5.75 13.00 4.50
C LEU A 119 6.51 14.32 4.32
N ILE A 120 7.73 14.42 4.85
CA ILE A 120 8.55 15.64 4.71
C ILE A 120 8.84 15.90 3.23
N ILE A 121 9.24 14.89 2.47
CA ILE A 121 9.54 15.01 1.03
C ILE A 121 8.28 15.40 0.26
N ALA A 122 7.16 14.71 0.46
CA ALA A 122 5.89 15.04 -0.19
C ALA A 122 5.46 16.46 0.13
N TRP A 123 5.59 16.88 1.39
CA TRP A 123 5.30 18.23 1.84
C TRP A 123 6.15 19.28 1.09
N VAL A 124 7.47 19.06 1.03
CA VAL A 124 8.38 19.98 0.34
C VAL A 124 8.08 20.06 -1.15
N LEU A 125 7.84 18.91 -1.79
CA LEU A 125 7.52 18.85 -3.20
C LEU A 125 6.19 19.53 -3.55
N VAL A 126 5.19 19.50 -2.67
CA VAL A 126 3.88 20.13 -2.95
C VAL A 126 3.86 21.60 -2.57
N ARG A 127 4.39 21.95 -1.40
CA ARG A 127 4.18 23.28 -0.80
C ARG A 127 5.24 24.33 -1.15
N TYR A 128 6.40 23.91 -1.68
CA TYR A 128 7.48 24.82 -2.01
C TYR A 128 7.82 24.77 -3.50
N ASP A 129 8.16 25.94 -4.04
CA ASP A 129 8.73 26.09 -5.36
C ASP A 129 10.22 26.41 -5.23
N PHE A 130 11.06 25.57 -5.80
CA PHE A 130 12.51 25.70 -5.75
C PHE A 130 13.14 25.19 -7.06
N PRO A 131 14.36 25.65 -7.39
CA PRO A 131 15.03 25.22 -8.61
C PRO A 131 15.25 23.70 -8.60
N LEU A 132 15.11 23.06 -9.75
CA LEU A 132 15.27 21.60 -9.93
C LEU A 132 14.22 20.74 -9.21
N LYS A 133 13.06 21.30 -8.79
CA LYS A 133 11.96 20.56 -8.15
C LYS A 133 11.58 19.28 -8.92
N SER A 134 11.45 19.38 -10.25
CA SER A 134 11.12 18.23 -11.10
C SER A 134 12.20 17.14 -11.09
N LEU A 135 13.48 17.52 -10.92
CA LEU A 135 14.56 16.54 -10.77
C LEU A 135 14.47 15.81 -9.43
N PHE A 136 14.23 16.54 -8.33
CA PHE A 136 14.04 15.91 -7.01
C PHE A 136 12.80 15.04 -6.98
N ASP A 137 11.71 15.45 -7.64
CA ASP A 137 10.50 14.62 -7.77
C ASP A 137 10.79 13.34 -8.54
N ALA A 138 11.52 13.42 -9.69
CA ALA A 138 11.96 12.24 -10.43
C ALA A 138 12.92 11.34 -9.63
N MET A 139 13.77 11.91 -8.76
CA MET A 139 14.67 11.12 -7.90
C MET A 139 13.92 10.26 -6.88
N VAL A 140 12.73 10.66 -6.45
CA VAL A 140 11.87 9.82 -5.60
C VAL A 140 11.52 8.50 -6.28
N ASP A 141 11.38 8.48 -7.60
CA ASP A 141 11.01 7.28 -8.36
C ASP A 141 12.21 6.41 -8.76
N LEU A 142 13.44 6.85 -8.49
CA LEU A 142 14.65 6.05 -8.80
C LEU A 142 14.60 4.62 -8.27
N PRO A 143 14.11 4.34 -7.04
CA PRO A 143 13.99 2.97 -6.55
C PRO A 143 13.08 2.07 -7.39
N PHE A 144 12.10 2.64 -8.11
CA PHE A 144 11.26 1.89 -9.04
C PHE A 144 11.94 1.61 -10.39
N ALA A 145 12.81 2.52 -10.83
CA ALA A 145 13.51 2.40 -12.10
C ALA A 145 14.73 1.46 -12.01
N LEU A 146 15.35 1.35 -10.82
CA LEU A 146 16.54 0.52 -10.62
C LEU A 146 16.15 -0.94 -10.34
N PRO A 147 16.82 -1.92 -10.96
CA PRO A 147 16.75 -3.30 -10.50
C PRO A 147 17.18 -3.37 -9.02
N THR A 148 16.40 -4.05 -8.18
CA THR A 148 16.65 -4.08 -6.73
C THR A 148 18.04 -4.61 -6.38
N ALA A 149 18.55 -5.57 -7.14
CA ALA A 149 19.92 -6.08 -6.99
C ALA A 149 20.97 -4.98 -7.19
N VAL A 150 20.80 -4.11 -8.20
CA VAL A 150 21.73 -3.00 -8.47
C VAL A 150 21.72 -2.01 -7.30
N ALA A 151 20.54 -1.69 -6.78
CA ALA A 151 20.41 -0.86 -5.60
C ALA A 151 21.13 -1.46 -4.39
N GLY A 152 21.00 -2.78 -4.16
CA GLY A 152 21.70 -3.49 -3.10
C GLY A 152 23.22 -3.45 -3.25
N ILE A 153 23.73 -3.66 -4.45
CA ILE A 153 25.18 -3.58 -4.74
C ILE A 153 25.68 -2.14 -4.48
N ALA A 154 24.97 -1.13 -4.98
CA ALA A 154 25.36 0.27 -4.80
C ALA A 154 25.37 0.66 -3.32
N LEU A 155 24.33 0.30 -2.57
CA LEU A 155 24.27 0.57 -1.13
C LEU A 155 25.38 -0.19 -0.36
N THR A 156 25.66 -1.43 -0.74
CA THR A 156 26.77 -2.19 -0.15
C THR A 156 28.11 -1.52 -0.42
N ALA A 157 28.37 -1.09 -1.66
CA ALA A 157 29.60 -0.38 -2.02
C ALA A 157 29.77 0.93 -1.22
N LEU A 158 28.68 1.63 -0.92
CA LEU A 158 28.72 2.86 -0.14
C LEU A 158 28.94 2.60 1.36
N TYR A 159 28.26 1.60 1.94
CA TYR A 159 28.18 1.38 3.39
C TYR A 159 29.07 0.24 3.90
N ALA A 160 29.75 -0.50 3.02
CA ALA A 160 30.77 -1.48 3.44
C ALA A 160 31.90 -0.78 4.21
N PRO A 161 32.65 -1.49 5.07
CA PRO A 161 33.75 -0.88 5.86
C PRO A 161 34.79 -0.13 5.03
N GLY A 162 35.03 -0.52 3.77
CA GLY A 162 35.88 0.17 2.81
C GLY A 162 35.17 1.15 1.89
N GLY A 163 33.84 1.31 2.01
CA GLY A 163 33.02 2.21 1.18
C GLY A 163 33.15 3.68 1.60
N TRP A 164 32.75 4.58 0.71
CA TRP A 164 32.86 6.03 0.94
C TRP A 164 32.18 6.51 2.23
N ILE A 165 31.00 5.97 2.57
CA ILE A 165 30.28 6.32 3.79
C ILE A 165 30.72 5.41 4.93
N GLY A 166 30.88 4.11 4.66
CA GLY A 166 31.19 3.12 5.67
C GLY A 166 32.51 3.39 6.44
N GLN A 167 33.54 3.89 5.75
CA GLN A 167 34.81 4.24 6.39
C GLN A 167 34.73 5.50 7.28
N MET A 168 33.71 6.35 7.09
CA MET A 168 33.50 7.57 7.91
C MET A 168 32.69 7.28 9.17
N LEU A 169 32.03 6.13 9.25
CA LEU A 169 31.15 5.78 10.36
C LEU A 169 31.92 4.98 11.43
N PRO A 170 31.72 5.27 12.72
CA PRO A 170 32.35 4.55 13.82
C PRO A 170 31.76 3.15 14.05
N PHE A 171 30.73 2.76 13.30
CA PHE A 171 30.02 1.48 13.42
C PHE A 171 29.78 0.87 12.04
N LYS A 172 29.60 -0.44 12.00
CA LYS A 172 29.31 -1.17 10.76
C LYS A 172 27.84 -1.01 10.36
N VAL A 173 27.59 -0.68 9.11
CA VAL A 173 26.26 -0.60 8.52
C VAL A 173 26.01 -1.83 7.63
N ALA A 174 26.79 -2.02 6.59
CA ALA A 174 26.69 -3.21 5.76
C ALA A 174 26.93 -4.49 6.58
N PHE A 175 26.24 -5.55 6.19
CA PHE A 175 26.27 -6.87 6.84
C PHE A 175 25.68 -6.88 8.26
N THR A 176 24.78 -5.94 8.54
CA THR A 176 24.03 -5.83 9.79
C THR A 176 22.55 -5.56 9.54
N PRO A 177 21.65 -5.73 10.53
CA PRO A 177 20.24 -5.34 10.41
C PRO A 177 20.03 -3.87 10.03
N LEU A 178 20.98 -2.99 10.40
CA LEU A 178 20.94 -1.57 10.01
C LEU A 178 21.09 -1.40 8.49
N GLY A 179 22.00 -2.15 7.86
CA GLY A 179 22.16 -2.14 6.40
C GLY A 179 20.88 -2.60 5.70
N ILE A 180 20.26 -3.68 6.21
CA ILE A 180 18.94 -4.14 5.72
C ILE A 180 17.91 -3.01 5.81
N THR A 181 17.82 -2.36 6.97
CA THR A 181 16.87 -1.26 7.19
C THR A 181 17.09 -0.12 6.19
N ILE A 182 18.33 0.28 5.92
CA ILE A 182 18.64 1.34 4.94
C ILE A 182 18.21 0.93 3.53
N ALA A 183 18.46 -0.31 3.12
CA ALA A 183 18.00 -0.79 1.82
C ALA A 183 16.47 -0.78 1.72
N LEU A 184 15.77 -1.19 2.78
CA LEU A 184 14.31 -1.18 2.83
C LEU A 184 13.73 0.23 2.87
N ILE A 185 14.41 1.20 3.52
CA ILE A 185 14.05 2.62 3.48
C ILE A 185 14.13 3.14 2.05
N PHE A 186 15.26 2.89 1.37
CA PHE A 186 15.45 3.33 -0.01
C PHE A 186 14.34 2.82 -0.94
N ILE A 187 14.01 1.53 -0.87
CA ILE A 187 12.98 0.92 -1.74
C ILE A 187 11.56 1.33 -1.33
N GLY A 188 11.32 1.53 -0.04
CA GLY A 188 10.00 1.84 0.50
C GLY A 188 9.58 3.32 0.40
N LEU A 189 10.55 4.23 0.27
CA LEU A 189 10.31 5.67 0.29
C LEU A 189 9.29 6.17 -0.74
N PRO A 190 9.37 5.77 -2.03
CA PRO A 190 8.43 6.25 -3.03
C PRO A 190 6.98 5.88 -2.73
N PHE A 191 6.71 4.76 -2.07
CA PHE A 191 5.34 4.37 -1.74
C PHE A 191 4.66 5.39 -0.83
N VAL A 192 5.36 5.92 0.16
CA VAL A 192 4.79 6.93 1.06
C VAL A 192 4.66 8.28 0.35
N VAL A 193 5.70 8.70 -0.37
CA VAL A 193 5.66 9.98 -1.09
C VAL A 193 4.50 10.01 -2.09
N ARG A 194 4.39 8.98 -2.94
CA ARG A 194 3.37 8.91 -4.01
C ARG A 194 1.94 8.67 -3.52
N THR A 195 1.74 8.22 -2.27
CA THR A 195 0.40 8.15 -1.67
C THR A 195 0.00 9.46 -1.01
N VAL A 196 0.95 10.22 -0.45
CA VAL A 196 0.69 11.45 0.30
C VAL A 196 0.63 12.67 -0.62
N GLN A 197 1.52 12.73 -1.62
CA GLN A 197 1.65 13.86 -2.54
C GLN A 197 0.33 14.27 -3.19
N PRO A 198 -0.46 13.38 -3.84
CA PRO A 198 -1.74 13.76 -4.46
C PRO A 198 -2.74 14.33 -3.45
N VAL A 199 -2.81 13.77 -2.25
CA VAL A 199 -3.73 14.24 -1.20
C VAL A 199 -3.36 15.64 -0.72
N LEU A 200 -2.06 15.97 -0.67
CA LEU A 200 -1.60 17.32 -0.37
C LEU A 200 -1.84 18.30 -1.52
N GLU A 201 -1.76 17.85 -2.78
CA GLU A 201 -2.04 18.64 -3.97
C GLU A 201 -3.53 18.98 -4.08
N ASP A 202 -4.41 18.02 -3.80
CA ASP A 202 -5.86 18.16 -3.84
C ASP A 202 -6.42 18.99 -2.66
N MET A 203 -5.63 19.20 -1.61
CA MET A 203 -6.07 19.94 -0.44
C MET A 203 -6.10 21.45 -0.71
N GLU A 204 -7.32 22.02 -0.70
CA GLU A 204 -7.55 23.46 -0.87
C GLU A 204 -6.89 24.28 0.24
N ARG A 205 -6.22 25.35 -0.12
CA ARG A 205 -5.58 26.28 0.83
C ARG A 205 -6.58 27.02 1.71
N ASP A 206 -7.82 27.11 1.27
CA ASP A 206 -8.91 27.78 1.97
C ASP A 206 -9.14 27.23 3.38
N TRP A 207 -8.91 25.94 3.60
CA TRP A 207 -9.04 25.32 4.92
C TRP A 207 -7.97 25.81 5.90
N GLU A 208 -6.75 26.02 5.41
CA GLU A 208 -5.64 26.54 6.21
C GLU A 208 -5.85 28.04 6.52
N GLU A 209 -6.36 28.79 5.53
CA GLU A 209 -6.66 30.23 5.66
C GLU A 209 -7.84 30.44 6.62
N ALA A 210 -8.89 29.63 6.52
CA ALA A 210 -10.01 29.67 7.46
C ALA A 210 -9.58 29.39 8.90
N ALA A 211 -8.76 28.37 9.13
CA ALA A 211 -8.22 28.04 10.45
C ALA A 211 -7.34 29.19 11.00
N THR A 212 -6.51 29.79 10.14
CA THR A 212 -5.65 30.92 10.51
C THR A 212 -6.48 32.16 10.85
N SER A 213 -7.55 32.43 10.12
CA SER A 213 -8.49 33.52 10.38
C SER A 213 -9.20 33.38 11.73
N LEU A 214 -9.39 32.15 12.18
CA LEU A 214 -9.92 31.84 13.54
C LEU A 214 -8.85 31.89 14.63
N GLY A 215 -7.60 32.32 14.31
CA GLY A 215 -6.51 32.50 15.26
C GLY A 215 -5.65 31.25 15.49
N ALA A 216 -5.78 30.19 14.69
CA ALA A 216 -4.94 29.01 14.81
C ALA A 216 -3.48 29.32 14.39
N ASN A 217 -2.52 28.90 15.19
CA ASN A 217 -1.11 28.97 14.83
C ASN A 217 -0.74 27.83 13.87
N ARG A 218 0.44 27.92 13.22
CA ARG A 218 0.90 26.95 12.18
C ARG A 218 0.89 25.50 12.66
N LEU A 219 1.26 25.25 13.92
CA LEU A 219 1.27 23.88 14.48
C LEU A 219 -0.17 23.37 14.70
N GLN A 220 -1.08 24.25 15.09
CA GLN A 220 -2.51 23.92 15.24
C GLN A 220 -3.14 23.62 13.88
N VAL A 221 -2.88 24.42 12.85
CA VAL A 221 -3.31 24.16 11.47
C VAL A 221 -2.79 22.80 11.00
N PHE A 222 -1.50 22.53 11.17
CA PHE A 222 -0.94 21.22 10.81
C PHE A 222 -1.63 20.08 11.56
N ARG A 223 -1.73 20.18 12.90
CA ARG A 223 -2.22 19.07 13.74
C ARG A 223 -3.72 18.81 13.60
N TYR A 224 -4.53 19.86 13.43
CA TYR A 224 -5.99 19.75 13.47
C TYR A 224 -6.66 19.81 12.10
N VAL A 225 -5.98 20.34 11.07
CA VAL A 225 -6.54 20.46 9.71
C VAL A 225 -5.81 19.51 8.77
N ILE A 226 -4.49 19.66 8.63
CA ILE A 226 -3.72 18.97 7.61
C ILE A 226 -3.50 17.49 7.98
N PHE A 227 -2.96 17.24 9.17
CA PHE A 227 -2.57 15.89 9.58
C PHE A 227 -3.73 14.89 9.60
N PRO A 228 -4.95 15.22 10.12
CA PRO A 228 -6.09 14.31 10.01
C PRO A 228 -6.48 14.00 8.56
N HIS A 229 -6.38 15.00 7.67
CA HIS A 229 -6.72 14.83 6.26
C HIS A 229 -5.75 13.88 5.52
N ILE A 230 -4.46 13.99 5.77
CA ILE A 230 -3.43 13.15 5.14
C ILE A 230 -3.22 11.79 5.82
N THR A 231 -3.73 11.60 7.05
CA THR A 231 -3.54 10.35 7.83
C THR A 231 -3.95 9.10 7.06
N PRO A 232 -5.08 9.03 6.33
CA PRO A 232 -5.43 7.85 5.54
C PRO A 232 -4.40 7.52 4.45
N ALA A 233 -3.85 8.55 3.79
CA ALA A 233 -2.80 8.40 2.78
C ALA A 233 -1.48 7.92 3.41
N LEU A 234 -1.09 8.47 4.56
CA LEU A 234 0.08 8.03 5.32
C LEU A 234 -0.03 6.56 5.75
N MET A 235 -1.20 6.14 6.23
CA MET A 235 -1.43 4.73 6.60
C MET A 235 -1.38 3.82 5.38
N THR A 236 -1.89 4.27 4.23
CA THR A 236 -1.79 3.52 2.98
C THR A 236 -0.34 3.41 2.52
N GLY A 237 0.41 4.51 2.51
CA GLY A 237 1.84 4.52 2.19
C GLY A 237 2.66 3.62 3.13
N PHE A 238 2.39 3.68 4.43
CA PHE A 238 2.98 2.78 5.41
C PHE A 238 2.71 1.31 5.09
N ALA A 239 1.43 0.96 4.83
CA ALA A 239 1.04 -0.41 4.50
C ALA A 239 1.75 -0.93 3.26
N MET A 240 1.82 -0.12 2.20
CA MET A 240 2.49 -0.48 0.95
C MET A 240 4.00 -0.62 1.14
N ALA A 241 4.65 0.32 1.82
CA ALA A 241 6.08 0.28 2.11
C ALA A 241 6.44 -0.94 2.98
N PHE A 242 5.64 -1.22 4.01
CA PHE A 242 5.83 -2.37 4.90
C PHE A 242 5.63 -3.70 4.17
N ALA A 243 4.56 -3.85 3.40
CA ALA A 243 4.30 -5.06 2.61
C ALA A 243 5.41 -5.32 1.58
N ARG A 244 5.89 -4.24 0.93
CA ARG A 244 7.02 -4.32 0.00
C ARG A 244 8.31 -4.75 0.69
N ALA A 245 8.57 -4.22 1.89
CA ALA A 245 9.75 -4.52 2.69
C ALA A 245 9.78 -5.98 3.17
N LEU A 246 8.64 -6.55 3.58
CA LEU A 246 8.55 -7.95 4.05
C LEU A 246 8.97 -8.97 2.99
N GLY A 247 8.70 -8.70 1.71
CA GLY A 247 9.03 -9.58 0.59
C GLY A 247 10.32 -9.20 -0.14
N GLU A 248 11.12 -8.25 0.38
CA GLU A 248 12.32 -7.82 -0.32
C GLU A 248 13.45 -8.84 -0.20
N TYR A 249 14.01 -9.20 -1.35
CA TYR A 249 15.14 -10.12 -1.47
C TYR A 249 16.32 -9.48 -2.19
N GLY A 250 16.07 -8.88 -3.37
CA GLY A 250 17.09 -8.51 -4.33
C GLY A 250 18.12 -7.49 -3.81
N SER A 251 17.69 -6.45 -3.12
CA SER A 251 18.61 -5.47 -2.54
C SER A 251 19.25 -5.96 -1.25
N VAL A 252 18.51 -6.74 -0.47
CA VAL A 252 18.96 -7.18 0.84
C VAL A 252 20.05 -8.25 0.74
N ILE A 253 20.02 -9.13 -0.26
CA ILE A 253 21.01 -10.20 -0.41
C ILE A 253 22.47 -9.68 -0.39
N PHE A 254 22.70 -8.52 -0.99
CA PHE A 254 24.06 -7.95 -1.05
C PHE A 254 24.44 -7.23 0.23
N ILE A 255 23.57 -6.41 0.81
CA ILE A 255 23.89 -5.58 1.95
C ILE A 255 23.78 -6.34 3.28
N ALA A 256 22.96 -7.39 3.36
CA ALA A 256 22.82 -8.22 4.56
C ALA A 256 24.01 -9.16 4.78
N GLY A 257 24.65 -9.63 3.70
CA GLY A 257 25.71 -10.62 3.75
C GLY A 257 25.27 -12.00 4.27
N ASN A 258 23.97 -12.22 4.43
CA ASN A 258 23.33 -13.49 4.79
C ASN A 258 24.00 -14.21 5.98
N MET A 259 24.33 -13.46 7.05
CA MET A 259 24.95 -14.05 8.23
C MET A 259 23.91 -14.70 9.14
N PRO A 260 23.97 -16.03 9.37
CA PRO A 260 23.04 -16.72 10.26
C PRO A 260 23.00 -16.08 11.65
N MET A 261 21.81 -15.96 12.23
CA MET A 261 21.57 -15.38 13.56
C MET A 261 22.05 -13.92 13.74
N VAL A 262 22.37 -13.19 12.65
CA VAL A 262 22.81 -11.79 12.70
C VAL A 262 22.00 -10.92 11.73
N SER A 263 22.06 -11.22 10.42
CA SER A 263 21.47 -10.37 9.37
C SER A 263 20.72 -11.20 8.32
N GLU A 264 20.36 -12.41 8.63
CA GLU A 264 19.59 -13.29 7.77
C GLU A 264 18.11 -12.95 7.87
N ILE A 265 17.47 -12.70 6.71
CA ILE A 265 16.03 -12.50 6.60
C ILE A 265 15.35 -13.74 6.00
N VAL A 266 14.04 -13.86 6.21
CA VAL A 266 13.29 -15.04 5.75
C VAL A 266 13.36 -15.26 4.24
N PRO A 267 13.25 -14.26 3.35
CA PRO A 267 13.45 -14.47 1.91
C PRO A 267 14.80 -15.08 1.56
N LEU A 268 15.89 -14.69 2.25
CA LEU A 268 17.21 -15.28 2.06
C LEU A 268 17.26 -16.74 2.53
N LEU A 269 16.64 -17.03 3.69
CA LEU A 269 16.56 -18.38 4.23
C LEU A 269 15.75 -19.32 3.30
N ILE A 270 14.65 -18.83 2.71
CA ILE A 270 13.86 -19.57 1.71
C ILE A 270 14.72 -19.93 0.50
N VAL A 271 15.44 -18.95 -0.07
CA VAL A 271 16.30 -19.19 -1.24
C VAL A 271 17.41 -20.17 -0.91
N MET A 272 18.06 -20.04 0.24
CA MET A 272 19.07 -20.98 0.70
C MET A 272 18.55 -22.43 0.80
N LYS A 273 17.31 -22.62 1.33
CA LYS A 273 16.68 -23.94 1.36
C LYS A 273 16.37 -24.48 -0.05
N LEU A 274 15.98 -23.61 -0.98
CA LEU A 274 15.77 -23.98 -2.39
C LEU A 274 17.09 -24.43 -3.05
N GLU A 275 18.20 -23.75 -2.79
CA GLU A 275 19.55 -24.11 -3.25
C GLU A 275 20.02 -25.47 -2.68
N GLN A 276 19.57 -25.80 -1.49
CA GLN A 276 19.79 -27.10 -0.85
C GLN A 276 18.82 -28.19 -1.31
N TYR A 277 17.93 -27.92 -2.26
CA TYR A 277 16.86 -28.80 -2.72
C TYR A 277 15.82 -29.17 -1.63
N ASP A 278 15.80 -28.47 -0.50
CA ASP A 278 14.79 -28.59 0.54
C ASP A 278 13.53 -27.77 0.19
N TYR A 279 12.82 -28.24 -0.84
CA TYR A 279 11.62 -27.56 -1.32
C TYR A 279 10.50 -27.53 -0.27
N ALA A 280 10.39 -28.57 0.54
CA ALA A 280 9.35 -28.66 1.55
C ALA A 280 9.60 -27.65 2.68
N GLY A 281 10.83 -27.58 3.19
CA GLY A 281 11.19 -26.57 4.17
C GLY A 281 11.09 -25.13 3.65
N ALA A 282 11.49 -24.90 2.38
CA ALA A 282 11.35 -23.58 1.76
C ALA A 282 9.88 -23.15 1.67
N THR A 283 8.98 -24.05 1.23
CA THR A 283 7.54 -23.75 1.15
C THR A 283 6.88 -23.59 2.51
N ALA A 284 7.33 -24.31 3.54
CA ALA A 284 6.85 -24.15 4.91
C ALA A 284 7.15 -22.74 5.44
N LEU A 285 8.40 -22.23 5.27
CA LEU A 285 8.77 -20.86 5.66
C LEU A 285 8.00 -19.82 4.85
N ALA A 286 7.86 -20.04 3.53
CA ALA A 286 7.10 -19.15 2.66
C ALA A 286 5.62 -19.07 3.05
N LEU A 287 5.01 -20.21 3.43
CA LEU A 287 3.63 -20.26 3.90
C LEU A 287 3.43 -19.47 5.20
N VAL A 288 4.34 -19.62 6.16
CA VAL A 288 4.28 -18.83 7.42
C VAL A 288 4.36 -17.34 7.13
N MET A 289 5.29 -16.91 6.25
CA MET A 289 5.42 -15.51 5.87
C MET A 289 4.19 -15.01 5.10
N LEU A 290 3.60 -15.82 4.22
CA LEU A 290 2.38 -15.47 3.50
C LEU A 290 1.22 -15.23 4.48
N VAL A 291 0.99 -16.16 5.41
CA VAL A 291 -0.06 -16.06 6.42
C VAL A 291 0.17 -14.85 7.33
N PHE A 292 1.40 -14.65 7.80
CA PHE A 292 1.78 -13.50 8.62
C PHE A 292 1.51 -12.17 7.88
N SER A 293 2.00 -12.04 6.64
CA SER A 293 1.81 -10.84 5.82
C SER A 293 0.33 -10.56 5.56
N PHE A 294 -0.46 -11.61 5.31
CA PHE A 294 -1.91 -11.48 5.10
C PHE A 294 -2.61 -10.93 6.35
N PHE A 295 -2.31 -11.47 7.53
CA PHE A 295 -2.87 -10.99 8.79
C PHE A 295 -2.45 -9.56 9.11
N MET A 296 -1.18 -9.21 8.85
CA MET A 296 -0.68 -7.85 9.04
C MET A 296 -1.39 -6.85 8.13
N LEU A 297 -1.58 -7.19 6.84
CA LEU A 297 -2.32 -6.34 5.90
C LEU A 297 -3.80 -6.21 6.31
N LEU A 298 -4.44 -7.28 6.76
CA LEU A 298 -5.80 -7.21 7.28
C LEU A 298 -5.89 -6.27 8.49
N THR A 299 -4.94 -6.37 9.41
CA THR A 299 -4.88 -5.51 10.60
C THR A 299 -4.71 -4.03 10.21
N ILE A 300 -3.79 -3.73 9.29
CA ILE A 300 -3.58 -2.37 8.81
C ILE A 300 -4.84 -1.84 8.11
N ASN A 301 -5.45 -2.63 7.22
CA ASN A 301 -6.69 -2.24 6.54
C ASN A 301 -7.86 -2.02 7.52
N TRP A 302 -7.94 -2.82 8.57
CA TRP A 302 -8.94 -2.63 9.63
C TRP A 302 -8.70 -1.34 10.42
N LEU A 303 -7.45 -1.05 10.79
CA LEU A 303 -7.06 0.19 11.46
C LEU A 303 -7.35 1.42 10.59
N GLN A 304 -7.11 1.35 9.27
CA GLN A 304 -7.44 2.42 8.33
C GLN A 304 -8.94 2.72 8.31
N LYS A 305 -9.78 1.68 8.20
CA LYS A 305 -11.23 1.83 8.22
C LYS A 305 -11.73 2.42 9.55
N TRP A 306 -11.16 1.96 10.66
CA TRP A 306 -11.50 2.47 11.98
C TRP A 306 -11.13 3.94 12.13
N GLY A 307 -9.95 4.36 11.67
CA GLY A 307 -9.50 5.75 11.68
C GLY A 307 -10.38 6.66 10.82
N GLN A 308 -10.79 6.23 9.62
CA GLN A 308 -11.67 7.00 8.74
C GLN A 308 -13.06 7.25 9.35
N ASN A 309 -13.62 6.26 10.03
CA ASN A 309 -14.94 6.38 10.67
C ASN A 309 -14.96 7.35 11.86
N HIS A 310 -13.80 7.62 12.48
CA HIS A 310 -13.69 8.52 13.64
C HIS A 310 -13.21 9.92 13.25
N ALA A 311 -12.55 10.08 12.10
CA ALA A 311 -12.07 11.37 11.63
C ALA A 311 -13.19 12.23 11.01
N PHE A 312 -14.24 11.61 10.46
CA PHE A 312 -15.41 12.29 9.89
C PHE A 312 -16.69 11.60 10.37
N PRO A 313 -17.24 11.93 11.56
CA PRO A 313 -18.57 11.49 11.93
C PRO A 313 -19.54 12.10 10.92
N ARG A 314 -20.28 11.23 10.21
CA ARG A 314 -21.34 11.61 9.26
C ARG A 314 -22.51 12.26 9.97
#